data_8a102fc0a4b1ae4b6ab6000d523450de
#
_entry.id   8a102fc0a4b1ae4b6ab6000d523450de
#
_cell.length_a   1.000
_cell.length_b   1.000
_cell.length_c   1.000
_cell.angle_alpha   90.00
_cell.angle_beta   90.00
_cell.angle_gamma   90.00
#
_symmetry.space_group_name_H-M   'P 1'
#
loop_
_entity.id
_entity.type
_entity.pdbx_description
1 polymer ?
#
loop_
_entity_poly.entity_id
_entity_poly.type
_entity_poly.pdbx_seq_one_letter_code
_entity_poly.pdbx_strand_id
1 'polypeptide(L)'
;AFKGAAVAKKMQAAATVSGQSVSANKGLYTFVGKEKLGFTRLEHGTVAGGTFAPGSSVVGSTSSATATVAYVTDGVLECVNVRGTFVPGEEIAASAIKATLQGIARVADVVLTDKASAPTVRYRQGVDYDLNARTGLLRVRESCSADTVFLTADCESSDEQLVDALTASDVTGELLFVGQPDQGPGLVVQCWKVTLSLGGEVGLISEELASIPMTGEVLADDLNHPESPFFRVRY
;
A
#
# COMPACT_ATOMS: atom_id res chain seq x y z
N ALA A 1 3.09 22.20 18.76
CA ALA A 1 2.80 20.81 18.41
C ALA A 1 1.36 20.75 17.96
N PHE A 2 1.10 20.47 16.68
CA PHE A 2 -0.26 20.26 16.19
C PHE A 2 -0.91 19.06 16.89
N LYS A 3 -1.80 19.28 17.81
CA LYS A 3 -2.71 18.29 18.36
C LYS A 3 -3.97 18.23 17.49
N GLY A 4 -3.91 17.61 16.34
CA GLY A 4 -5.10 17.56 15.48
C GLY A 4 -5.04 16.53 14.33
N ALA A 5 -3.85 16.05 13.99
CA ALA A 5 -3.75 14.92 13.07
C ALA A 5 -3.61 13.64 13.90
N ALA A 6 -4.63 12.82 13.91
CA ALA A 6 -4.50 11.45 14.38
C ALA A 6 -3.59 10.73 13.38
N VAL A 7 -2.33 10.56 13.73
CA VAL A 7 -1.44 9.64 13.01
C VAL A 7 -1.86 8.25 13.41
N ALA A 8 -2.73 7.64 12.64
CA ALA A 8 -3.05 6.23 12.79
C ALA A 8 -1.96 5.42 12.07
N LYS A 9 -1.28 4.57 12.81
CA LYS A 9 -0.41 3.56 12.22
C LYS A 9 -1.30 2.48 11.61
N LYS A 10 -1.45 2.47 10.28
CA LYS A 10 -2.14 1.41 9.58
C LYS A 10 -1.13 0.31 9.28
N MET A 11 -1.26 -0.82 9.97
CA MET A 11 -0.50 -2.02 9.67
C MET A 11 -1.27 -2.86 8.65
N GLN A 12 -0.67 -3.10 7.48
CA GLN A 12 -1.11 -4.17 6.62
C GLN A 12 -0.43 -5.46 7.08
N ALA A 13 -1.20 -6.43 7.54
CA ALA A 13 -0.67 -7.76 7.78
C ALA A 13 -0.36 -8.47 6.46
N ALA A 14 0.66 -9.32 6.46
CA ALA A 14 0.90 -10.22 5.34
C ALA A 14 -0.36 -11.06 5.08
N ALA A 15 -0.77 -11.16 3.82
CA ALA A 15 -1.98 -11.83 3.42
C ALA A 15 -1.84 -12.38 2.00
N THR A 16 -2.68 -13.34 1.65
CA THR A 16 -2.85 -13.80 0.28
C THR A 16 -4.19 -13.32 -0.26
N VAL A 17 -4.17 -12.70 -1.42
CA VAL A 17 -5.36 -12.39 -2.22
C VAL A 17 -5.49 -13.52 -3.25
N SER A 18 -6.64 -14.15 -3.32
CA SER A 18 -6.88 -15.25 -4.25
C SER A 18 -8.15 -15.02 -5.06
N GLY A 19 -8.00 -14.91 -6.37
CA GLY A 19 -9.11 -14.78 -7.29
C GLY A 19 -9.98 -13.53 -7.08
N GLN A 20 -9.40 -12.43 -6.61
CA GLN A 20 -10.11 -11.16 -6.47
C GLN A 20 -10.52 -10.64 -7.83
N SER A 21 -11.83 -10.43 -8.04
CA SER A 21 -12.32 -9.78 -9.27
C SER A 21 -11.95 -8.31 -9.31
N VAL A 22 -11.43 -7.88 -10.43
CA VAL A 22 -11.12 -6.47 -10.72
C VAL A 22 -11.78 -6.11 -12.03
N SER A 23 -12.63 -5.08 -12.02
CA SER A 23 -13.22 -4.54 -13.26
C SER A 23 -12.11 -3.94 -14.11
N ALA A 24 -12.05 -4.35 -15.36
CA ALA A 24 -11.08 -3.81 -16.31
C ALA A 24 -11.54 -2.42 -16.79
N ASN A 25 -11.38 -1.41 -15.95
CA ASN A 25 -11.54 -0.01 -16.36
C ASN A 25 -10.34 0.35 -17.24
N LYS A 26 -10.42 -0.02 -18.52
CA LYS A 26 -9.31 0.05 -19.48
C LYS A 26 -8.70 1.45 -19.52
N GLY A 27 -7.38 1.50 -19.45
CA GLY A 27 -6.62 2.75 -19.44
C GLY A 27 -6.57 3.48 -18.10
N LEU A 28 -7.40 3.15 -17.11
CA LEU A 28 -7.40 3.78 -15.80
C LEU A 28 -6.69 2.92 -14.74
N TYR A 29 -6.00 3.59 -13.80
CA TYR A 29 -5.42 2.92 -12.64
C TYR A 29 -6.49 2.65 -11.59
N THR A 30 -6.54 1.41 -11.11
CA THR A 30 -7.40 0.96 -10.03
C THR A 30 -6.53 0.47 -8.88
N PHE A 31 -6.83 0.93 -7.66
CA PHE A 31 -6.18 0.39 -6.46
C PHE A 31 -6.82 -0.96 -6.09
N VAL A 32 -6.02 -2.00 -5.98
CA VAL A 32 -6.51 -3.36 -5.71
C VAL A 32 -6.70 -3.68 -4.22
N GLY A 33 -6.61 -2.66 -3.36
CA GLY A 33 -6.86 -2.79 -1.93
C GLY A 33 -5.70 -3.35 -1.12
N LYS A 34 -4.56 -3.64 -1.75
CA LYS A 34 -3.34 -4.18 -1.14
C LYS A 34 -2.10 -3.63 -1.82
N GLU A 35 -1.02 -3.56 -1.05
CA GLU A 35 0.29 -3.07 -1.45
C GLU A 35 1.36 -4.15 -1.31
N LYS A 36 2.57 -3.89 -1.80
CA LYS A 36 3.70 -4.84 -1.79
C LYS A 36 3.30 -6.22 -2.31
N LEU A 37 2.65 -6.22 -3.46
CA LEU A 37 2.16 -7.41 -4.13
C LEU A 37 3.30 -8.23 -4.71
N GLY A 38 3.12 -9.54 -4.75
CA GLY A 38 4.04 -10.44 -5.41
C GLY A 38 3.56 -11.88 -5.38
N PHE A 39 4.28 -12.76 -6.05
CA PHE A 39 4.09 -14.21 -5.99
C PHE A 39 5.45 -14.92 -6.06
N THR A 40 5.47 -16.21 -5.77
CA THR A 40 6.69 -17.02 -5.85
C THR A 40 6.65 -17.92 -7.06
N ARG A 41 7.71 -17.87 -7.88
CA ARG A 41 7.94 -18.83 -8.95
C ARG A 41 8.74 -20.01 -8.43
N LEU A 42 8.23 -21.19 -8.71
CA LEU A 42 8.94 -22.46 -8.51
C LEU A 42 9.21 -23.06 -9.87
N GLU A 43 10.46 -23.02 -10.31
CA GLU A 43 10.90 -23.65 -11.56
C GLU A 43 11.16 -25.13 -11.29
N HIS A 44 10.65 -26.01 -12.15
CA HIS A 44 10.74 -27.45 -11.94
C HIS A 44 11.13 -28.18 -13.22
N GLY A 45 11.71 -29.36 -13.03
CA GLY A 45 12.04 -30.28 -14.11
C GLY A 45 10.82 -31.11 -14.57
N THR A 46 11.10 -32.26 -15.12
CA THR A 46 10.07 -33.19 -15.60
C THR A 46 9.09 -33.58 -14.50
N VAL A 47 7.82 -33.52 -14.81
CA VAL A 47 6.72 -33.88 -13.88
C VAL A 47 6.38 -35.37 -14.05
N ALA A 48 6.25 -36.06 -12.93
CA ALA A 48 5.79 -37.45 -12.86
C ALA A 48 4.43 -37.49 -12.17
N GLY A 49 3.62 -38.49 -12.53
CA GLY A 49 2.33 -38.77 -11.85
C GLY A 49 1.16 -37.87 -12.28
N GLY A 50 1.33 -37.02 -13.28
CA GLY A 50 0.27 -36.14 -13.80
C GLY A 50 0.73 -34.75 -14.12
N THR A 51 -0.13 -33.74 -13.97
CA THR A 51 0.15 -32.32 -14.17
C THR A 51 -0.31 -31.51 -12.96
N PHE A 52 0.49 -30.54 -12.53
CA PHE A 52 0.07 -29.60 -11.50
C PHE A 52 -1.12 -28.79 -12.01
N ALA A 53 -2.02 -28.42 -11.10
CA ALA A 53 -3.21 -27.66 -11.44
C ALA A 53 -3.33 -26.42 -10.52
N PRO A 54 -3.88 -25.31 -11.04
CA PRO A 54 -4.23 -24.16 -10.21
C PRO A 54 -5.15 -24.55 -9.04
N GLY A 55 -4.87 -23.99 -7.86
CA GLY A 55 -5.57 -24.33 -6.61
C GLY A 55 -4.97 -25.50 -5.84
N SER A 56 -4.08 -26.32 -6.42
CA SER A 56 -3.42 -27.39 -5.70
C SER A 56 -2.37 -26.84 -4.70
N SER A 57 -2.21 -27.58 -3.58
CA SER A 57 -1.13 -27.31 -2.63
C SER A 57 0.09 -28.13 -3.00
N VAL A 58 1.26 -27.51 -3.06
CA VAL A 58 2.54 -28.18 -3.24
C VAL A 58 3.33 -28.17 -1.96
N VAL A 59 4.07 -29.26 -1.69
CA VAL A 59 4.87 -29.45 -0.49
C VAL A 59 6.28 -29.85 -0.90
N GLY A 60 7.29 -29.21 -0.31
CA GLY A 60 8.70 -29.61 -0.45
C GLY A 60 9.03 -30.80 0.44
N SER A 61 9.66 -31.81 -0.13
CA SER A 61 9.95 -33.08 0.56
C SER A 61 10.96 -32.95 1.68
N THR A 62 11.91 -32.05 1.53
CA THR A 62 12.99 -31.79 2.51
C THR A 62 12.68 -30.64 3.43
N SER A 63 12.21 -29.54 2.85
CA SER A 63 11.93 -28.30 3.58
C SER A 63 10.63 -28.32 4.36
N SER A 64 9.69 -29.20 3.99
CA SER A 64 8.29 -29.14 4.43
C SER A 64 7.60 -27.80 4.12
N ALA A 65 8.19 -26.99 3.24
CA ALA A 65 7.59 -25.75 2.78
C ALA A 65 6.32 -26.06 1.98
N THR A 66 5.33 -25.18 2.07
CA THR A 66 4.06 -25.34 1.37
C THR A 66 3.74 -24.10 0.56
N ALA A 67 3.05 -24.27 -0.56
CA ALA A 67 2.53 -23.17 -1.37
C ALA A 67 1.25 -23.59 -2.10
N THR A 68 0.45 -22.62 -2.49
CA THR A 68 -0.74 -22.84 -3.33
C THR A 68 -0.42 -22.43 -4.77
N VAL A 69 -0.65 -23.30 -5.72
CA VAL A 69 -0.47 -23.03 -7.14
C VAL A 69 -1.56 -22.07 -7.61
N ALA A 70 -1.18 -20.89 -8.06
CA ALA A 70 -2.08 -19.91 -8.65
C ALA A 70 -2.23 -20.10 -10.16
N TYR A 71 -1.11 -20.42 -10.83
CA TYR A 71 -1.09 -20.70 -12.27
C TYR A 71 0.06 -21.65 -12.60
N VAL A 72 -0.06 -22.35 -13.73
CA VAL A 72 0.96 -23.29 -14.23
C VAL A 72 1.35 -22.86 -15.63
N THR A 73 2.64 -22.66 -15.82
CA THR A 73 3.26 -22.48 -17.15
C THR A 73 4.25 -23.63 -17.35
N ASP A 74 4.66 -23.91 -18.57
CA ASP A 74 5.60 -24.98 -18.86
C ASP A 74 6.89 -24.85 -18.03
N GLY A 75 7.14 -25.82 -17.18
CA GLY A 75 8.29 -25.85 -16.27
C GLY A 75 8.23 -24.88 -15.07
N VAL A 76 7.14 -24.16 -14.87
CA VAL A 76 7.03 -23.14 -13.80
C VAL A 76 5.67 -23.19 -13.09
N LEU A 77 5.68 -23.19 -11.76
CA LEU A 77 4.50 -22.94 -10.93
C LEU A 77 4.56 -21.51 -10.41
N GLU A 78 3.53 -20.74 -10.68
CA GLU A 78 3.30 -19.45 -10.04
C GLU A 78 2.49 -19.68 -8.77
N CYS A 79 3.10 -19.44 -7.61
CA CYS A 79 2.58 -19.85 -6.30
C CYS A 79 2.35 -18.66 -5.39
N VAL A 80 1.32 -18.78 -4.55
CA VAL A 80 0.98 -17.87 -3.45
C VAL A 80 0.81 -18.63 -2.15
N ASN A 81 0.62 -17.92 -1.05
CA ASN A 81 0.47 -18.49 0.30
C ASN A 81 1.65 -19.38 0.67
N VAL A 82 2.85 -18.90 0.37
CA VAL A 82 4.07 -19.66 0.67
C VAL A 82 4.34 -19.64 2.17
N ARG A 83 4.54 -20.82 2.73
CA ARG A 83 4.91 -21.03 4.14
C ARG A 83 6.17 -21.86 4.19
N GLY A 84 7.14 -21.41 4.96
CA GLY A 84 8.48 -22.03 4.98
C GLY A 84 9.34 -21.56 3.80
N THR A 85 10.45 -22.20 3.58
CA THR A 85 11.41 -21.87 2.51
C THR A 85 11.73 -23.14 1.74
N PHE A 86 11.36 -23.16 0.48
CA PHE A 86 11.72 -24.27 -0.43
C PHE A 86 13.23 -24.29 -0.67
N VAL A 87 13.76 -25.48 -0.96
CA VAL A 87 15.19 -25.70 -1.22
C VAL A 87 15.38 -26.21 -2.67
N PRO A 88 16.17 -25.53 -3.49
CA PRO A 88 16.48 -26.06 -4.83
C PRO A 88 17.08 -27.47 -4.77
N GLY A 89 16.65 -28.34 -5.66
CA GLY A 89 17.03 -29.76 -5.72
C GLY A 89 16.10 -30.70 -4.94
N GLU A 90 15.20 -30.17 -4.10
CA GLU A 90 14.20 -31.03 -3.45
C GLU A 90 13.08 -31.47 -4.40
N GLU A 91 12.41 -32.55 -4.07
CA GLU A 91 11.17 -32.93 -4.71
C GLU A 91 10.02 -32.07 -4.19
N ILE A 92 9.26 -31.46 -5.09
CA ILE A 92 7.98 -30.81 -4.78
C ILE A 92 6.84 -31.74 -5.21
N ALA A 93 5.86 -31.88 -4.36
CA ALA A 93 4.75 -32.80 -4.58
C ALA A 93 3.38 -32.16 -4.33
N ALA A 94 2.41 -32.48 -5.20
CA ALA A 94 1.00 -32.23 -5.00
C ALA A 94 0.25 -33.59 -5.15
N SER A 95 -0.08 -34.24 -4.05
CA SER A 95 -0.60 -35.62 -4.05
C SER A 95 0.38 -36.59 -4.74
N ALA A 96 -0.05 -37.26 -5.81
CA ALA A 96 0.79 -38.16 -6.59
C ALA A 96 1.70 -37.50 -7.62
N ILE A 97 1.50 -36.20 -7.86
CA ILE A 97 2.23 -35.42 -8.85
C ILE A 97 3.52 -34.89 -8.22
N LYS A 98 4.65 -35.13 -8.88
CA LYS A 98 5.97 -34.82 -8.35
C LYS A 98 6.88 -34.22 -9.41
N ALA A 99 7.75 -33.34 -8.98
CA ALA A 99 8.82 -32.79 -9.82
C ALA A 99 10.02 -32.36 -8.95
N THR A 100 11.21 -32.33 -9.53
CA THR A 100 12.39 -31.76 -8.85
C THR A 100 12.39 -30.25 -9.00
N LEU A 101 12.49 -29.52 -7.90
CA LEU A 101 12.59 -28.10 -7.86
C LEU A 101 13.98 -27.65 -8.35
N GLN A 102 13.99 -26.78 -9.36
CA GLN A 102 15.23 -26.29 -9.98
C GLN A 102 15.58 -24.87 -9.51
N GLY A 103 14.57 -24.00 -9.38
CA GLY A 103 14.76 -22.61 -9.03
C GLY A 103 13.58 -22.02 -8.25
N ILE A 104 13.88 -20.95 -7.51
CA ILE A 104 12.89 -20.22 -6.71
C ILE A 104 13.13 -18.74 -6.92
N ALA A 105 12.09 -17.98 -7.24
CA ALA A 105 12.17 -16.53 -7.37
C ALA A 105 10.92 -15.86 -6.82
N ARG A 106 11.09 -14.81 -6.02
CA ARG A 106 9.99 -13.89 -5.66
C ARG A 106 9.83 -12.87 -6.78
N VAL A 107 8.63 -12.71 -7.29
CA VAL A 107 8.31 -11.78 -8.38
C VAL A 107 7.38 -10.69 -7.85
N ALA A 108 7.79 -9.43 -8.03
CA ALA A 108 6.98 -8.26 -7.67
C ALA A 108 5.94 -7.97 -8.77
N ASP A 109 4.97 -8.85 -8.87
CA ASP A 109 3.88 -8.84 -9.85
C ASP A 109 2.67 -9.57 -9.26
N VAL A 110 1.60 -9.73 -10.03
CA VAL A 110 0.41 -10.49 -9.68
C VAL A 110 0.15 -11.58 -10.71
N VAL A 111 -0.52 -12.63 -10.29
CA VAL A 111 -1.10 -13.62 -11.21
C VAL A 111 -2.47 -13.11 -11.63
N LEU A 112 -2.57 -12.55 -12.84
CA LEU A 112 -3.80 -11.99 -13.40
C LEU A 112 -4.37 -12.96 -14.44
N THR A 113 -5.63 -13.38 -14.25
CA THR A 113 -6.24 -14.46 -15.03
C THR A 113 -7.66 -14.14 -15.48
N ASP A 114 -8.20 -14.96 -16.39
CA ASP A 114 -9.56 -14.85 -16.90
C ASP A 114 -10.65 -15.34 -15.94
N LYS A 115 -10.27 -16.16 -14.94
CA LYS A 115 -11.20 -16.77 -13.98
C LYS A 115 -10.54 -16.90 -12.60
N ALA A 116 -11.35 -16.83 -11.55
CA ALA A 116 -10.90 -17.03 -10.18
C ALA A 116 -10.53 -18.51 -9.89
N SER A 117 -11.21 -19.44 -10.55
CA SER A 117 -10.98 -20.89 -10.39
C SER A 117 -10.77 -21.52 -11.75
N ALA A 118 -9.84 -22.45 -11.82
CA ALA A 118 -9.42 -23.12 -13.05
C ALA A 118 -9.17 -22.15 -14.23
N PRO A 119 -8.26 -21.18 -14.04
CA PRO A 119 -7.96 -20.19 -15.06
C PRO A 119 -7.37 -20.83 -16.31
N THR A 120 -7.75 -20.29 -17.48
CA THR A 120 -7.28 -20.76 -18.78
C THR A 120 -6.37 -19.76 -19.48
N VAL A 121 -6.49 -18.49 -19.12
CA VAL A 121 -5.68 -17.40 -19.68
C VAL A 121 -4.91 -16.70 -18.57
N ARG A 122 -3.61 -16.47 -18.80
CA ARG A 122 -2.71 -15.69 -17.96
C ARG A 122 -2.38 -14.39 -18.68
N TYR A 123 -2.81 -13.27 -18.11
CA TYR A 123 -2.46 -11.94 -18.61
C TYR A 123 -1.05 -11.55 -18.20
N ARG A 124 -0.35 -10.80 -19.05
CA ARG A 124 1.08 -10.47 -18.90
C ARG A 124 1.26 -8.99 -18.59
N GLN A 125 2.08 -8.70 -17.59
CA GLN A 125 2.52 -7.33 -17.30
C GLN A 125 3.28 -6.76 -18.51
N GLY A 126 3.02 -5.48 -18.80
CA GLY A 126 3.61 -4.79 -19.94
C GLY A 126 2.91 -5.05 -21.30
N VAL A 127 2.04 -6.06 -21.39
CA VAL A 127 1.26 -6.41 -22.61
C VAL A 127 -0.22 -6.15 -22.37
N ASP A 128 -0.81 -6.81 -21.37
CA ASP A 128 -2.24 -6.76 -21.06
C ASP A 128 -2.55 -5.78 -19.93
N TYR A 129 -1.60 -5.57 -19.03
CA TYR A 129 -1.73 -4.67 -17.89
C TYR A 129 -0.40 -4.05 -17.49
N ASP A 130 -0.49 -2.96 -16.72
CA ASP A 130 0.61 -2.35 -15.98
C ASP A 130 0.30 -2.41 -14.50
N LEU A 131 1.31 -2.75 -13.70
CA LEU A 131 1.18 -2.85 -12.26
C LEU A 131 2.32 -2.11 -11.57
N ASN A 132 1.96 -1.29 -10.58
CA ASN A 132 2.90 -0.90 -9.55
C ASN A 132 2.66 -1.80 -8.33
N ALA A 133 3.42 -2.88 -8.23
CA ALA A 133 3.26 -3.87 -7.16
C ALA A 133 3.49 -3.29 -5.76
N ARG A 134 4.32 -2.25 -5.64
CA ARG A 134 4.60 -1.58 -4.36
C ARG A 134 3.37 -0.84 -3.83
N THR A 135 2.62 -0.17 -4.70
CA THR A 135 1.48 0.68 -4.33
C THR A 135 0.13 0.02 -4.60
N GLY A 136 0.11 -1.17 -5.23
CA GLY A 136 -1.13 -1.86 -5.58
C GLY A 136 -1.98 -1.17 -6.64
N LEU A 137 -1.35 -0.36 -7.49
CA LEU A 137 -2.04 0.31 -8.59
C LEU A 137 -1.95 -0.54 -9.85
N LEU A 138 -3.08 -1.07 -10.30
CA LEU A 138 -3.26 -1.87 -11.51
C LEU A 138 -3.97 -1.06 -12.58
N ARG A 139 -3.44 -1.09 -13.80
CA ARG A 139 -4.09 -0.55 -15.00
C ARG A 139 -4.22 -1.66 -16.04
N VAL A 140 -5.43 -2.03 -16.38
CA VAL A 140 -5.67 -2.92 -17.51
C VAL A 140 -5.57 -2.12 -18.80
N ARG A 141 -4.76 -2.59 -19.76
CA ARG A 141 -4.54 -1.91 -21.03
C ARG A 141 -5.72 -2.10 -21.99
N GLU A 142 -5.86 -1.19 -22.95
CA GLU A 142 -6.87 -1.27 -24.02
C GLU A 142 -6.74 -2.56 -24.86
N SER A 143 -5.51 -3.08 -24.97
CA SER A 143 -5.21 -4.33 -25.67
C SER A 143 -5.76 -5.57 -25.01
N CYS A 144 -6.08 -5.51 -23.72
CA CYS A 144 -6.67 -6.64 -22.98
C CYS A 144 -8.12 -6.86 -23.45
N SER A 145 -8.45 -8.09 -23.83
CA SER A 145 -9.79 -8.44 -24.31
C SER A 145 -10.83 -8.61 -23.21
N ALA A 146 -10.39 -8.72 -21.93
CA ALA A 146 -11.29 -8.97 -20.80
C ALA A 146 -11.92 -7.67 -20.27
N ASP A 147 -13.17 -7.78 -19.81
CA ASP A 147 -13.88 -6.74 -19.07
C ASP A 147 -13.76 -6.93 -17.55
N THR A 148 -13.44 -8.13 -17.12
CA THR A 148 -13.14 -8.47 -15.72
C THR A 148 -11.93 -9.39 -15.69
N VAL A 149 -11.02 -9.12 -14.80
CA VAL A 149 -9.83 -9.94 -14.55
C VAL A 149 -9.79 -10.38 -13.09
N PHE A 150 -9.12 -11.50 -12.82
CA PHE A 150 -9.02 -12.06 -11.48
C PHE A 150 -7.57 -12.03 -11.01
N LEU A 151 -7.35 -11.40 -9.88
CA LEU A 151 -6.04 -11.16 -9.30
C LEU A 151 -5.76 -12.15 -8.18
N THR A 152 -4.58 -12.77 -8.23
CA THR A 152 -4.03 -13.61 -7.16
C THR A 152 -2.61 -13.16 -6.85
N ALA A 153 -2.31 -12.87 -5.59
CA ALA A 153 -1.00 -12.42 -5.14
C ALA A 153 -0.82 -12.59 -3.63
N ASP A 154 0.41 -12.68 -3.19
CA ASP A 154 0.80 -12.48 -1.80
C ASP A 154 1.10 -11.02 -1.56
N CYS A 155 0.68 -10.53 -0.40
CA CYS A 155 0.98 -9.19 0.10
C CYS A 155 1.93 -9.29 1.27
N GLU A 156 3.02 -8.55 1.24
CA GLU A 156 3.91 -8.43 2.39
C GLU A 156 3.29 -7.50 3.45
N SER A 157 3.74 -7.65 4.69
CA SER A 157 3.36 -6.70 5.74
C SER A 157 3.93 -5.31 5.45
N SER A 158 3.16 -4.29 5.68
CA SER A 158 3.61 -2.91 5.64
C SER A 158 3.17 -2.15 6.87
N ASP A 159 4.09 -1.35 7.39
CA ASP A 159 3.82 -0.35 8.41
C ASP A 159 3.64 1.00 7.71
N GLU A 160 2.42 1.48 7.62
CA GLU A 160 2.12 2.79 7.06
C GLU A 160 1.70 3.76 8.14
N GLN A 161 2.17 4.98 8.00
CA GLN A 161 1.63 6.10 8.75
C GLN A 161 0.48 6.72 7.94
N LEU A 162 -0.74 6.47 8.39
CA LEU A 162 -1.90 7.14 7.84
C LEU A 162 -2.02 8.51 8.52
N VAL A 163 -1.89 9.56 7.75
CA VAL A 163 -2.17 10.93 8.19
C VAL A 163 -3.51 11.33 7.59
N ASP A 164 -4.54 11.34 8.41
CA ASP A 164 -5.82 11.91 8.01
C ASP A 164 -5.68 13.43 8.02
N ALA A 165 -5.47 13.99 6.84
CA ALA A 165 -5.42 15.44 6.67
C ALA A 165 -6.85 16.01 6.67
N LEU A 166 -7.01 17.20 7.26
CA LEU A 166 -8.28 17.95 7.22
C LEU A 166 -9.46 17.28 7.94
N THR A 167 -9.19 16.50 8.97
CA THR A 167 -10.25 15.92 9.81
C THR A 167 -11.00 16.96 10.65
N ALA A 168 -10.41 18.15 10.83
CA ALA A 168 -11.07 19.29 11.43
C ALA A 168 -10.90 20.51 10.51
N SER A 169 -12.00 21.20 10.20
CA SER A 169 -11.99 22.41 9.37
C SER A 169 -11.31 23.56 10.09
N ASP A 170 -11.44 23.62 11.41
CA ASP A 170 -10.95 24.69 12.26
C ASP A 170 -10.28 24.12 13.51
N VAL A 171 -9.14 24.69 13.86
CA VAL A 171 -8.42 24.39 15.10
C VAL A 171 -8.41 25.64 15.97
N THR A 172 -9.03 25.56 17.15
CA THR A 172 -9.01 26.64 18.11
C THR A 172 -8.00 26.35 19.21
N GLY A 173 -7.17 27.34 19.53
CA GLY A 173 -6.14 27.20 20.57
C GLY A 173 -5.49 28.52 20.93
N GLU A 174 -4.49 28.45 21.81
CA GLU A 174 -3.61 29.57 22.15
C GLU A 174 -2.44 29.65 21.16
N LEU A 175 -2.11 30.86 20.70
CA LEU A 175 -0.94 31.09 19.84
C LEU A 175 0.09 31.93 20.60
N LEU A 176 1.31 31.39 20.72
CA LEU A 176 2.44 32.08 21.28
C LEU A 176 3.49 32.33 20.18
N PHE A 177 3.77 33.56 19.88
CA PHE A 177 4.86 33.97 18.98
C PHE A 177 6.00 34.55 19.80
N VAL A 178 7.21 34.02 19.63
CA VAL A 178 8.44 34.50 20.24
C VAL A 178 9.38 34.98 19.14
N GLY A 179 9.52 36.26 19.03
CA GLY A 179 10.45 36.90 18.09
C GLY A 179 11.77 37.20 18.79
N GLN A 180 12.87 36.78 18.19
CA GLN A 180 14.24 37.16 18.61
C GLN A 180 14.89 37.93 17.48
N PRO A 181 14.75 39.26 17.48
CA PRO A 181 15.44 40.09 16.46
C PRO A 181 16.96 40.06 16.71
N ASP A 182 17.75 40.17 15.65
CA ASP A 182 19.21 40.22 15.74
C ASP A 182 19.70 41.47 16.51
N GLN A 183 18.87 42.52 16.57
CA GLN A 183 19.11 43.73 17.34
C GLN A 183 17.82 44.22 18.00
N GLY A 184 17.89 44.51 19.29
CA GLY A 184 16.76 45.04 20.07
C GLY A 184 16.19 44.04 21.06
N PRO A 185 15.18 44.46 21.86
CA PRO A 185 14.53 43.58 22.82
C PRO A 185 13.72 42.48 22.13
N GLY A 186 13.71 41.29 22.73
CA GLY A 186 12.87 40.20 22.25
C GLY A 186 11.37 40.54 22.37
N LEU A 187 10.59 40.06 21.43
CA LEU A 187 9.14 40.26 21.37
C LEU A 187 8.41 38.99 21.64
N VAL A 188 7.48 38.98 22.56
CA VAL A 188 6.56 37.85 22.81
C VAL A 188 5.12 38.31 22.62
N VAL A 189 4.43 37.72 21.67
CA VAL A 189 3.00 37.94 21.44
C VAL A 189 2.24 36.68 21.83
N GLN A 190 1.30 36.82 22.72
CA GLN A 190 0.46 35.75 23.22
C GLN A 190 -1.00 36.08 22.90
N CYS A 191 -1.61 35.27 22.00
CA CYS A 191 -3.02 35.37 21.65
C CYS A 191 -3.77 34.26 22.38
N TRP A 192 -4.76 34.60 23.19
CA TRP A 192 -5.47 33.70 24.09
C TRP A 192 -6.31 32.68 23.34
N LYS A 193 -6.98 33.13 22.30
CA LYS A 193 -7.87 32.26 21.54
C LYS A 193 -7.76 32.59 20.06
N VAL A 194 -7.24 31.68 19.29
CA VAL A 194 -7.06 31.81 17.83
C VAL A 194 -7.72 30.62 17.16
N THR A 195 -8.52 30.90 16.14
CA THR A 195 -9.02 29.86 15.24
C THR A 195 -8.17 29.86 13.99
N LEU A 196 -7.58 28.73 13.67
CA LEU A 196 -6.76 28.52 12.48
C LEU A 196 -7.51 27.66 11.48
N SER A 197 -7.58 28.11 10.24
CA SER A 197 -8.13 27.38 9.12
C SER A 197 -7.12 27.31 7.96
N LEU A 198 -7.31 26.39 7.03
CA LEU A 198 -6.50 26.33 5.81
C LEU A 198 -6.77 27.54 4.96
N GLY A 199 -5.70 28.29 4.64
CA GLY A 199 -5.78 29.54 3.91
C GLY A 199 -5.48 29.48 2.41
N GLY A 200 -5.24 28.27 1.85
CA GLY A 200 -4.86 28.13 0.45
C GLY A 200 -4.68 26.69 0.00
N GLU A 201 -4.14 26.50 -1.19
CA GLU A 201 -3.85 25.19 -1.77
C GLU A 201 -2.65 24.52 -1.09
N VAL A 202 -2.75 23.21 -0.88
CA VAL A 202 -1.67 22.38 -0.37
C VAL A 202 -0.97 21.69 -1.54
N GLY A 203 0.25 22.08 -1.85
CA GLY A 203 1.07 21.41 -2.85
C GLY A 203 1.55 20.06 -2.33
N LEU A 204 0.98 18.98 -2.84
CA LEU A 204 1.37 17.60 -2.47
C LEU A 204 2.65 17.13 -3.16
N ILE A 205 3.03 17.76 -4.26
CA ILE A 205 4.23 17.45 -5.04
C ILE A 205 5.00 18.75 -5.25
N SER A 206 6.16 18.88 -4.62
CA SER A 206 7.07 20.00 -4.82
C SER A 206 8.53 19.52 -4.66
N GLU A 207 9.46 20.22 -5.29
CA GLU A 207 10.91 20.00 -5.11
C GLU A 207 11.42 20.61 -3.79
N GLU A 208 10.61 21.45 -3.15
CA GLU A 208 10.90 22.11 -1.88
C GLU A 208 10.07 21.48 -0.74
N LEU A 209 10.41 21.86 0.50
CA LEU A 209 9.63 21.47 1.68
C LEU A 209 8.18 21.93 1.52
N ALA A 210 7.24 21.00 1.64
CA ALA A 210 5.82 21.30 1.56
C ALA A 210 5.42 22.31 2.62
N SER A 211 4.86 23.44 2.20
CA SER A 211 4.29 24.46 3.08
C SER A 211 2.77 24.36 3.07
N ILE A 212 2.17 24.46 4.24
CA ILE A 212 0.72 24.50 4.41
C ILE A 212 0.35 25.93 4.81
N PRO A 213 -0.24 26.73 3.92
CA PRO A 213 -0.68 28.07 4.27
C PRO A 213 -1.85 28.00 5.24
N MET A 214 -1.77 28.77 6.32
CA MET A 214 -2.83 28.84 7.33
C MET A 214 -3.24 30.29 7.54
N THR A 215 -4.55 30.52 7.65
CA THR A 215 -5.12 31.79 8.09
C THR A 215 -5.70 31.63 9.47
N GLY A 216 -5.63 32.69 10.29
CA GLY A 216 -6.14 32.65 11.64
C GLY A 216 -6.88 33.91 12.01
N GLU A 217 -7.93 33.75 12.83
CA GLU A 217 -8.64 34.87 13.44
C GLU A 217 -8.43 34.80 14.96
N VAL A 218 -8.13 35.95 15.55
CA VAL A 218 -8.01 36.10 17.00
C VAL A 218 -9.40 36.39 17.56
N LEU A 219 -9.85 35.51 18.43
CA LEU A 219 -11.15 35.63 19.08
C LEU A 219 -10.99 36.23 20.50
N ALA A 220 -12.02 36.93 20.97
CA ALA A 220 -12.05 37.44 22.34
C ALA A 220 -12.17 36.30 23.36
N ASP A 221 -11.43 36.39 24.46
CA ASP A 221 -11.51 35.52 25.63
C ASP A 221 -11.83 36.40 26.87
N ASP A 222 -12.99 37.03 26.84
CA ASP A 222 -13.45 37.96 27.88
C ASP A 222 -13.58 37.35 29.27
N LEU A 223 -13.86 36.02 29.30
CA LEU A 223 -14.05 35.29 30.56
C LEU A 223 -12.77 35.13 31.37
N ASN A 224 -11.65 34.83 30.68
CA ASN A 224 -10.39 34.57 31.36
C ASN A 224 -9.47 35.80 31.36
N HIS A 225 -9.63 36.69 30.37
CA HIS A 225 -8.77 37.84 30.14
C HIS A 225 -9.56 39.12 29.89
N PRO A 226 -10.40 39.59 30.86
CA PRO A 226 -11.31 40.74 30.69
C PRO A 226 -10.59 42.06 30.37
N GLU A 227 -9.36 42.21 30.86
CA GLU A 227 -8.59 43.44 30.67
C GLU A 227 -7.84 43.52 29.31
N SER A 228 -7.62 42.35 28.66
CA SER A 228 -6.93 42.24 27.40
C SER A 228 -7.43 40.99 26.65
N PRO A 229 -8.63 41.01 26.10
CA PRO A 229 -9.33 39.80 25.68
C PRO A 229 -8.75 39.14 24.42
N PHE A 230 -7.99 39.82 23.62
CA PHE A 230 -7.50 39.30 22.36
C PHE A 230 -6.06 38.79 22.44
N PHE A 231 -5.13 39.65 22.85
CA PHE A 231 -3.71 39.30 22.91
C PHE A 231 -2.94 40.19 23.88
N ARG A 232 -1.76 39.76 24.27
CA ARG A 232 -0.79 40.50 25.07
C ARG A 232 0.56 40.52 24.38
N VAL A 233 1.20 41.67 24.39
CA VAL A 233 2.57 41.85 23.88
C VAL A 233 3.50 42.15 25.04
N ARG A 234 4.65 41.50 25.06
CA ARG A 234 5.75 41.75 26.02
C ARG A 234 7.02 42.05 25.24
N TYR A 235 7.72 43.08 25.67
CA TYR A 235 9.02 43.48 25.14
C TYR A 235 10.13 43.16 26.13
#